data_1876d36e30135a6d84ed205b3308c80e
#
_entry.id   1876d36e30135a6d84ed205b3308c80e
#
_cell.length_a   1.000
_cell.length_b   1.000
_cell.length_c   1.000
_cell.angle_alpha   90.00
_cell.angle_beta   90.00
_cell.angle_gamma   90.00
#
_symmetry.space_group_name_H-M   'P 1'
#
loop_
_entity.id
_entity.type
_entity.pdbx_description
1 polymer ?
#
loop_
_entity_poly.entity_id
_entity_poly.type
_entity_poly.pdbx_seq_one_letter_code
_entity_poly.pdbx_strand_id
1 'polypeptide(L)'
;MKKNLLAIAVGAAVAMPVVALADGPTVYGKVNVSLENAEFDDGVNPSEDQWELNSNASRLGVKGDFDLDVAGLKAIYQAEFEINVDDGDKKGQTITQRNIYGGLKGGFGTLKVGKFDTPTKKAQGKIDQFNDIGGDIKNILSGENRASNIIQYSTPKLADMLTLNAAFIPAEGDDLDGDGEAETGLADTLSISLVAKKDMFFGALSHDTDMEDELVSDETGVSPAIDITRAAVGLKPGNLELGLLYQMAEETEGDGEEDSVVASAAFKIDRVKLKAQYGMTEGDVSEEEVTQVSLGADYKLAKASKVYAYGTQLEFDVADTEETIFGIGMEHKF
;
A
#
# COMPACT_ATOMS: atom_id res chain seq x y z
N MET A 1 17.81 -21.51 18.27
CA MET A 1 18.77 -20.42 18.58
C MET A 1 18.41 -19.08 17.92
N LYS A 2 17.68 -19.03 16.78
CA LYS A 2 17.32 -17.76 16.11
C LYS A 2 16.22 -16.92 16.80
N LYS A 3 15.33 -17.57 17.57
CA LYS A 3 14.22 -16.88 18.29
C LYS A 3 14.67 -15.98 19.43
N ASN A 4 15.82 -16.27 20.04
CA ASN A 4 16.32 -15.50 21.19
C ASN A 4 17.07 -14.22 20.76
N LEU A 5 17.54 -14.13 19.53
CA LEU A 5 18.25 -12.95 19.03
C LEU A 5 17.31 -11.78 18.74
N LEU A 6 16.07 -12.06 18.31
CA LEU A 6 15.07 -11.02 18.04
C LEU A 6 14.54 -10.38 19.33
N ALA A 7 14.30 -11.19 20.38
CA ALA A 7 13.90 -10.70 21.69
C ALA A 7 14.99 -9.82 22.33
N ILE A 8 16.27 -10.13 22.08
CA ILE A 8 17.42 -9.34 22.55
C ILE A 8 17.53 -8.04 21.77
N ALA A 9 17.26 -8.05 20.44
CA ALA A 9 17.31 -6.84 19.60
C ALA A 9 16.21 -5.83 19.97
N VAL A 10 14.98 -6.31 20.23
CA VAL A 10 13.87 -5.45 20.69
C VAL A 10 14.11 -4.98 22.13
N GLY A 11 14.60 -5.84 23.01
CA GLY A 11 14.96 -5.48 24.38
C GLY A 11 16.14 -4.51 24.47
N ALA A 12 17.12 -4.62 23.58
CA ALA A 12 18.26 -3.71 23.50
C ALA A 12 17.89 -2.32 22.97
N ALA A 13 16.93 -2.25 22.04
CA ALA A 13 16.40 -0.97 21.55
C ALA A 13 15.65 -0.17 22.62
N VAL A 14 15.03 -0.89 23.59
CA VAL A 14 14.32 -0.27 24.73
C VAL A 14 15.28 0.04 25.90
N ALA A 15 16.41 -0.67 26.01
CA ALA A 15 17.37 -0.54 27.12
C ALA A 15 18.57 0.37 26.83
N MET A 16 18.65 0.98 25.65
CA MET A 16 19.68 2.02 25.42
C MET A 16 19.44 3.18 26.38
N PRO A 17 20.48 3.66 27.13
CA PRO A 17 20.31 4.84 27.93
C PRO A 17 19.90 5.96 27.00
N VAL A 18 18.72 6.50 27.24
CA VAL A 18 18.23 7.72 26.58
C VAL A 18 19.20 8.82 26.99
N VAL A 19 20.27 8.98 26.22
CA VAL A 19 20.94 10.28 26.18
C VAL A 19 19.84 11.20 25.68
N ALA A 20 19.52 12.22 26.45
CA ALA A 20 18.43 13.14 26.19
C ALA A 20 18.62 13.84 24.82
N LEU A 21 18.29 13.11 23.75
CA LEU A 21 17.95 13.67 22.45
C LEU A 21 16.52 14.14 22.59
N ALA A 22 16.26 15.39 22.22
CA ALA A 22 14.96 16.02 22.40
C ALA A 22 13.81 15.27 21.72
N ASP A 23 14.11 14.35 20.79
CA ASP A 23 13.18 13.46 20.10
C ASP A 23 13.80 12.05 19.98
N GLY A 24 13.57 11.20 20.99
CA GLY A 24 13.97 9.80 20.95
C GLY A 24 13.19 9.01 19.88
N PRO A 25 13.62 7.74 19.57
CA PRO A 25 12.91 6.91 18.62
C PRO A 25 11.45 6.69 19.05
N THR A 26 10.53 6.88 18.11
CA THR A 26 9.11 6.60 18.32
C THR A 26 8.84 5.14 18.00
N VAL A 27 8.40 4.37 18.99
CA VAL A 27 7.81 3.04 18.79
C VAL A 27 6.34 3.24 18.46
N TYR A 28 5.83 2.58 17.45
CA TYR A 28 4.44 2.64 17.04
C TYR A 28 3.98 1.29 16.50
N GLY A 29 2.68 1.10 16.45
CA GLY A 29 2.12 -0.11 15.88
C GLY A 29 0.62 -0.03 15.63
N LYS A 30 0.12 -1.11 15.07
CA LYS A 30 -1.29 -1.33 14.79
C LYS A 30 -1.60 -2.81 14.98
N VAL A 31 -2.65 -3.12 15.71
CA VAL A 31 -3.34 -4.41 15.65
C VAL A 31 -4.64 -4.17 14.89
N ASN A 32 -4.85 -4.89 13.80
CA ASN A 32 -6.03 -4.83 12.97
C ASN A 32 -6.43 -6.25 12.60
N VAL A 33 -7.57 -6.70 13.10
CA VAL A 33 -8.08 -8.06 12.91
C VAL A 33 -9.53 -8.01 12.51
N SER A 34 -9.94 -8.92 11.64
CA SER A 34 -11.34 -9.14 11.26
C SER A 34 -11.70 -10.61 11.32
N LEU A 35 -12.94 -10.87 11.68
CA LEU A 35 -13.60 -12.13 11.42
C LEU A 35 -14.41 -11.95 10.14
N GLU A 36 -14.11 -12.75 9.15
CA GLU A 36 -14.67 -12.65 7.81
C GLU A 36 -15.39 -13.96 7.44
N ASN A 37 -16.49 -13.84 6.72
CA ASN A 37 -17.09 -14.91 5.96
C ASN A 37 -16.88 -14.57 4.49
N ALA A 38 -16.09 -15.37 3.82
CA ALA A 38 -15.88 -15.31 2.38
C ALA A 38 -16.67 -16.43 1.71
N GLU A 39 -17.48 -16.09 0.73
CA GLU A 39 -18.21 -17.00 -0.12
C GLU A 39 -17.68 -16.86 -1.53
N PHE A 40 -17.24 -17.97 -2.12
CA PHE A 40 -16.74 -18.06 -3.48
C PHE A 40 -17.69 -18.88 -4.33
N ASP A 41 -18.11 -18.34 -5.46
CA ASP A 41 -18.94 -18.99 -6.48
C ASP A 41 -18.17 -19.05 -7.79
N ASP A 42 -17.94 -20.25 -8.31
CA ASP A 42 -17.25 -20.48 -9.60
C ASP A 42 -18.25 -20.71 -10.76
N GLY A 43 -19.53 -20.43 -10.56
CA GLY A 43 -20.59 -20.60 -11.55
C GLY A 43 -20.89 -22.07 -11.95
N VAL A 44 -20.13 -23.02 -11.46
CA VAL A 44 -20.20 -24.44 -11.85
C VAL A 44 -20.52 -25.36 -10.69
N ASN A 45 -19.84 -25.17 -9.57
CA ASN A 45 -20.02 -25.95 -8.34
C ASN A 45 -20.92 -25.20 -7.36
N PRO A 46 -21.46 -25.91 -6.34
CA PRO A 46 -22.11 -25.18 -5.23
C PRO A 46 -21.13 -24.19 -4.59
N SER A 47 -21.58 -22.98 -4.28
CA SER A 47 -20.76 -21.99 -3.62
C SER A 47 -20.19 -22.53 -2.30
N GLU A 48 -18.94 -22.20 -2.02
CA GLU A 48 -18.25 -22.57 -0.78
C GLU A 48 -18.10 -21.33 0.11
N ASP A 49 -18.49 -21.44 1.37
CA ASP A 49 -18.32 -20.39 2.35
C ASP A 49 -17.33 -20.78 3.45
N GLN A 50 -16.52 -19.83 3.86
CA GLN A 50 -15.48 -20.04 4.86
C GLN A 50 -15.43 -18.88 5.85
N TRP A 51 -15.32 -19.23 7.14
CA TRP A 51 -15.06 -18.24 8.19
C TRP A 51 -13.58 -18.18 8.50
N GLU A 52 -13.01 -16.98 8.44
CA GLU A 52 -11.60 -16.74 8.70
C GLU A 52 -11.38 -15.61 9.71
N LEU A 53 -10.34 -15.76 10.52
CA LEU A 53 -9.84 -14.69 11.36
C LEU A 53 -8.59 -14.12 10.66
N ASN A 54 -8.65 -12.89 10.18
CA ASN A 54 -7.61 -12.28 9.38
C ASN A 54 -6.83 -11.19 10.13
N SER A 55 -5.51 -11.22 9.96
CA SER A 55 -4.59 -10.15 10.39
C SER A 55 -4.40 -9.14 9.25
N ASN A 56 -5.04 -7.98 9.37
CA ASN A 56 -5.09 -6.96 8.33
C ASN A 56 -3.90 -6.01 8.42
N ALA A 57 -2.73 -6.49 7.98
CA ALA A 57 -1.47 -5.77 8.05
C ALA A 57 -1.20 -5.18 9.45
N SER A 58 -1.42 -5.98 10.49
CA SER A 58 -0.98 -5.67 11.84
C SER A 58 0.53 -5.48 11.87
N ARG A 59 1.03 -4.49 12.60
CA ARG A 59 2.44 -4.08 12.46
C ARG A 59 3.03 -3.48 13.71
N LEU A 60 4.34 -3.60 13.82
CA LEU A 60 5.18 -2.92 14.80
C LEU A 60 6.30 -2.17 14.07
N GLY A 61 6.60 -0.97 14.49
CA GLY A 61 7.66 -0.18 13.89
C GLY A 61 8.37 0.75 14.86
N VAL A 62 9.56 1.15 14.45
CA VAL A 62 10.36 2.19 15.10
C VAL A 62 10.75 3.20 14.03
N LYS A 63 10.61 4.47 14.32
CA LYS A 63 11.03 5.57 13.44
C LYS A 63 11.57 6.74 14.24
N GLY A 64 12.36 7.56 13.58
CA GLY A 64 12.87 8.77 14.19
C GLY A 64 13.67 9.62 13.21
N ASP A 65 14.07 10.78 13.72
CA ASP A 65 15.05 11.63 13.09
C ASP A 65 16.02 12.17 14.15
N PHE A 66 17.20 12.58 13.71
CA PHE A 66 18.16 13.27 14.55
C PHE A 66 18.92 14.33 13.74
N ASP A 67 19.20 15.43 14.38
CA ASP A 67 19.99 16.51 13.77
C ASP A 67 21.44 16.05 13.58
N LEU A 68 22.00 16.37 12.43
CA LEU A 68 23.40 16.16 12.16
C LEU A 68 24.20 17.44 12.46
N ASP A 69 25.50 17.29 12.71
CA ASP A 69 26.42 18.44 12.93
C ASP A 69 26.61 19.34 11.70
N VAL A 70 25.79 19.13 10.67
CA VAL A 70 25.70 19.95 9.46
C VAL A 70 24.39 20.73 9.51
N ALA A 71 24.47 22.04 9.44
CA ALA A 71 23.33 22.94 9.65
C ALA A 71 22.12 22.60 8.75
N GLY A 72 20.98 22.37 9.39
CA GLY A 72 19.71 22.10 8.74
C GLY A 72 19.59 20.70 8.10
N LEU A 73 20.55 19.80 8.37
CA LEU A 73 20.51 18.42 7.90
C LEU A 73 20.07 17.46 9.02
N LYS A 74 19.14 16.58 8.73
CA LYS A 74 18.67 15.51 9.61
C LYS A 74 18.90 14.15 8.97
N ALA A 75 19.34 13.19 9.76
CA ALA A 75 19.18 11.79 9.39
C ALA A 75 17.77 11.34 9.79
N ILE A 76 17.15 10.53 8.94
CA ILE A 76 15.83 9.94 9.18
C ILE A 76 15.91 8.42 9.03
N TYR A 77 15.08 7.71 9.77
CA TYR A 77 15.01 6.26 9.67
C TYR A 77 13.61 5.72 10.03
N GLN A 78 13.30 4.56 9.49
CA GLN A 78 12.15 3.76 9.86
C GLN A 78 12.49 2.28 9.69
N ALA A 79 11.99 1.47 10.63
CA ALA A 79 11.93 0.02 10.51
C ALA A 79 10.53 -0.43 10.91
N GLU A 80 9.75 -0.93 9.95
CA GLU A 80 8.39 -1.41 10.14
C GLU A 80 8.29 -2.86 9.70
N PHE A 81 7.66 -3.67 10.54
CA PHE A 81 7.42 -5.09 10.29
C PHE A 81 5.94 -5.40 10.43
N GLU A 82 5.41 -6.17 9.51
CA GLU A 82 4.11 -6.79 9.64
C GLU A 82 4.21 -8.00 10.58
N ILE A 83 3.19 -8.16 11.41
CA ILE A 83 3.09 -9.27 12.35
C ILE A 83 1.73 -9.91 12.14
N ASN A 84 1.71 -11.19 11.77
CA ASN A 84 0.50 -11.97 11.72
C ASN A 84 0.08 -12.32 13.15
N VAL A 85 -1.09 -11.81 13.55
CA VAL A 85 -1.61 -11.94 14.93
C VAL A 85 -2.73 -12.97 15.03
N ASP A 86 -3.16 -13.54 13.91
CA ASP A 86 -4.16 -14.58 13.78
C ASP A 86 -3.57 -15.98 13.95
N ASP A 87 -2.91 -16.51 12.93
CA ASP A 87 -2.31 -17.85 12.90
C ASP A 87 -0.78 -17.83 12.98
N GLY A 88 -0.17 -16.64 12.82
CA GLY A 88 1.28 -16.46 12.87
C GLY A 88 2.02 -17.04 11.66
N ASP A 89 1.32 -17.35 10.57
CA ASP A 89 1.90 -17.98 9.39
C ASP A 89 1.44 -17.33 8.09
N LYS A 90 2.16 -16.32 7.64
CA LYS A 90 2.03 -15.81 6.27
C LYS A 90 3.16 -16.35 5.42
N LYS A 91 2.88 -17.32 4.53
CA LYS A 91 3.90 -18.02 3.73
C LYS A 91 5.06 -18.56 4.58
N GLY A 92 4.75 -19.13 5.76
CA GLY A 92 5.74 -19.65 6.70
C GLY A 92 6.45 -18.59 7.56
N GLN A 93 5.99 -17.32 7.58
CA GLN A 93 6.65 -16.24 8.31
C GLN A 93 5.66 -15.45 9.16
N THR A 94 5.87 -15.45 10.48
CA THR A 94 5.10 -14.64 11.44
C THR A 94 5.41 -13.14 11.32
N ILE A 95 6.62 -12.78 10.86
CA ILE A 95 7.10 -11.40 10.77
C ILE A 95 7.66 -11.18 9.37
N THR A 96 7.13 -10.19 8.66
CA THR A 96 7.61 -9.79 7.33
C THR A 96 8.02 -8.32 7.29
N GLN A 97 8.90 -7.98 6.36
CA GLN A 97 9.37 -6.61 6.16
C GLN A 97 8.29 -5.75 5.51
N ARG A 98 8.11 -4.54 6.04
CA ARG A 98 7.31 -3.49 5.41
C ARG A 98 8.22 -2.31 5.01
N ASN A 99 7.93 -1.10 5.48
CA ASN A 99 8.75 0.07 5.18
C ASN A 99 9.99 0.12 6.09
N ILE A 100 11.16 -0.17 5.54
CA ILE A 100 12.46 -0.11 6.22
C ILE A 100 13.40 0.75 5.39
N TYR A 101 13.80 1.90 5.91
CA TYR A 101 14.68 2.83 5.21
C TYR A 101 15.53 3.67 6.15
N GLY A 102 16.64 4.16 5.60
CA GLY A 102 17.42 5.27 6.12
C GLY A 102 17.39 6.44 5.14
N GLY A 103 17.74 7.65 5.59
CA GLY A 103 17.75 8.77 4.68
C GLY A 103 18.26 10.07 5.29
N LEU A 104 18.29 11.09 4.45
CA LEU A 104 18.70 12.47 4.79
C LEU A 104 17.58 13.43 4.42
N LYS A 105 17.30 14.39 5.29
CA LYS A 105 16.30 15.44 5.09
C LYS A 105 16.89 16.80 5.40
N GLY A 106 16.61 17.76 4.55
CA GLY A 106 17.08 19.14 4.73
C GLY A 106 16.30 20.14 3.88
N GLY A 107 16.85 21.34 3.73
CA GLY A 107 16.25 22.37 2.87
C GLY A 107 16.18 21.97 1.39
N PHE A 108 17.00 21.01 0.97
CA PHE A 108 16.99 20.45 -0.39
C PHE A 108 15.84 19.45 -0.63
N GLY A 109 15.15 18.98 0.41
CA GLY A 109 14.16 17.92 0.34
C GLY A 109 14.53 16.70 1.16
N THR A 110 14.18 15.50 0.66
CA THR A 110 14.42 14.23 1.36
C THR A 110 14.97 13.20 0.40
N LEU A 111 16.07 12.56 0.78
CA LEU A 111 16.62 11.36 0.12
C LEU A 111 16.42 10.16 1.03
N LYS A 112 15.86 9.07 0.51
CA LYS A 112 15.64 7.80 1.25
C LYS A 112 16.19 6.64 0.44
N VAL A 113 16.71 5.64 1.14
CA VAL A 113 17.16 4.37 0.56
C VAL A 113 16.68 3.21 1.42
N GLY A 114 16.27 2.11 0.80
CA GLY A 114 15.84 0.90 1.51
C GLY A 114 14.71 0.14 0.82
N LYS A 115 13.75 -0.37 1.61
CA LYS A 115 12.52 -1.01 1.14
C LYS A 115 11.32 -0.20 1.61
N PHE A 116 10.50 0.33 0.68
CA PHE A 116 9.29 1.09 1.04
C PHE A 116 8.37 1.26 -0.17
N ASP A 117 7.15 1.72 0.12
CA ASP A 117 6.11 1.93 -0.90
C ASP A 117 6.57 2.91 -1.98
N THR A 118 6.34 2.56 -3.24
CA THR A 118 6.71 3.36 -4.41
C THR A 118 6.01 4.73 -4.45
N PRO A 119 6.53 5.71 -5.19
CA PRO A 119 5.83 6.94 -5.51
C PRO A 119 4.42 6.74 -6.08
N THR A 120 4.22 5.75 -6.97
CA THR A 120 2.92 5.43 -7.58
C THR A 120 1.93 4.88 -6.56
N LYS A 121 2.34 3.92 -5.73
CA LYS A 121 1.50 3.48 -4.61
C LYS A 121 1.08 4.63 -3.71
N LYS A 122 1.97 5.56 -3.41
CA LYS A 122 1.66 6.74 -2.58
C LYS A 122 0.75 7.75 -3.30
N ALA A 123 0.71 7.75 -4.63
CA ALA A 123 -0.12 8.64 -5.42
C ALA A 123 -1.62 8.37 -5.29
N GLN A 124 -2.05 7.18 -4.85
CA GLN A 124 -3.45 6.89 -4.50
C GLN A 124 -4.01 7.80 -3.38
N GLY A 125 -3.14 8.31 -2.51
CA GLY A 125 -3.52 9.20 -1.42
C GLY A 125 -4.37 8.53 -0.35
N LYS A 126 -5.65 8.87 -0.30
CA LYS A 126 -6.66 8.30 0.62
C LYS A 126 -7.94 7.91 -0.13
N ILE A 127 -7.81 7.57 -1.38
CA ILE A 127 -8.94 7.15 -2.22
C ILE A 127 -9.42 5.79 -1.74
N ASP A 128 -8.51 4.87 -1.47
CA ASP A 128 -8.86 3.59 -0.87
C ASP A 128 -9.42 3.78 0.55
N GLN A 129 -10.72 3.46 0.68
CA GLN A 129 -11.44 3.51 1.95
C GLN A 129 -11.41 2.18 2.71
N PHE A 130 -10.97 1.09 2.06
CA PHE A 130 -10.96 -0.27 2.59
C PHE A 130 -9.55 -0.85 2.69
N ASN A 131 -8.53 -0.01 2.60
CA ASN A 131 -7.12 -0.40 2.66
C ASN A 131 -6.80 -1.36 3.82
N ASP A 132 -6.06 -2.39 3.53
CA ASP A 132 -5.68 -3.51 4.39
C ASP A 132 -6.85 -4.45 4.79
N ILE A 133 -8.06 -4.38 4.20
CA ILE A 133 -9.19 -5.31 4.46
C ILE A 133 -9.78 -5.80 3.14
N GLY A 134 -10.74 -6.72 3.15
CA GLY A 134 -11.24 -7.42 1.96
C GLY A 134 -11.72 -6.56 0.78
N GLY A 135 -11.95 -5.26 0.98
CA GLY A 135 -12.26 -4.30 -0.10
C GLY A 135 -11.08 -3.43 -0.56
N ASP A 136 -9.84 -3.83 -0.26
CA ASP A 136 -8.62 -3.12 -0.68
C ASP A 136 -8.54 -3.02 -2.21
N ILE A 137 -8.11 -1.87 -2.74
CA ILE A 137 -7.99 -1.65 -4.19
C ILE A 137 -6.95 -2.55 -4.85
N LYS A 138 -6.00 -3.10 -4.10
CA LYS A 138 -5.03 -4.05 -4.62
C LYS A 138 -5.66 -5.32 -5.21
N ASN A 139 -6.92 -5.60 -4.90
CA ASN A 139 -7.64 -6.75 -5.47
C ASN A 139 -8.02 -6.53 -6.94
N ILE A 140 -8.00 -5.28 -7.40
CA ILE A 140 -8.42 -4.86 -8.74
C ILE A 140 -7.44 -3.90 -9.40
N LEU A 141 -6.27 -3.66 -8.83
CA LEU A 141 -5.30 -2.67 -9.31
C LEU A 141 -3.89 -3.19 -9.11
N SER A 142 -3.14 -3.25 -10.19
CA SER A 142 -1.68 -3.36 -10.17
C SER A 142 -1.01 -2.12 -9.57
N GLY A 143 0.28 -2.14 -9.30
CA GLY A 143 1.05 -0.99 -8.84
C GLY A 143 0.93 -0.67 -7.34
N GLU A 144 0.38 -1.58 -6.54
CA GLU A 144 0.36 -1.43 -5.08
C GLU A 144 1.67 -1.91 -4.42
N ASN A 145 2.80 -1.50 -5.01
CA ASN A 145 4.14 -2.04 -4.77
C ASN A 145 4.88 -1.44 -3.59
N ARG A 146 5.65 -2.29 -2.93
CA ARG A 146 6.69 -1.94 -1.95
C ARG A 146 8.02 -2.52 -2.42
N ALA A 147 8.77 -1.71 -3.16
CA ALA A 147 10.01 -2.11 -3.76
C ALA A 147 11.15 -2.22 -2.75
N SER A 148 12.00 -3.23 -2.92
CA SER A 148 13.32 -3.33 -2.31
C SER A 148 14.31 -2.46 -3.08
N ASN A 149 15.49 -2.22 -2.52
CA ASN A 149 16.61 -1.52 -3.18
C ASN A 149 16.27 -0.12 -3.74
N ILE A 150 15.15 0.46 -3.30
CA ILE A 150 14.62 1.72 -3.81
C ILE A 150 15.40 2.92 -3.27
N ILE A 151 15.78 3.81 -4.16
CA ILE A 151 16.44 5.08 -3.88
C ILE A 151 15.51 6.19 -4.36
N GLN A 152 14.96 6.97 -3.42
CA GLN A 152 13.97 8.01 -3.72
C GLN A 152 14.44 9.38 -3.26
N TYR A 153 14.28 10.36 -4.14
CA TYR A 153 14.33 11.77 -3.80
C TYR A 153 12.93 12.39 -3.82
N SER A 154 12.64 13.22 -2.81
CA SER A 154 11.41 14.02 -2.74
C SER A 154 11.78 15.48 -2.57
N THR A 155 11.23 16.35 -3.41
CA THR A 155 11.46 17.80 -3.30
C THR A 155 10.89 18.37 -2.02
N PRO A 156 11.36 19.52 -1.54
CA PRO A 156 10.59 20.35 -0.65
C PRO A 156 9.23 20.69 -1.29
N LYS A 157 8.28 21.15 -0.48
CA LYS A 157 7.01 21.63 -1.05
C LYS A 157 7.25 22.86 -1.94
N LEU A 158 6.94 22.71 -3.20
CA LEU A 158 6.96 23.76 -4.20
C LEU A 158 5.62 24.51 -4.18
N ALA A 159 5.66 25.85 -4.14
CA ALA A 159 4.47 26.71 -4.06
C ALA A 159 3.50 26.29 -2.92
N ASP A 160 4.03 25.79 -1.81
CA ASP A 160 3.31 25.31 -0.61
C ASP A 160 2.31 24.15 -0.86
N MET A 161 2.28 23.56 -2.04
CA MET A 161 1.32 22.54 -2.39
C MET A 161 1.89 21.33 -3.16
N LEU A 162 2.90 21.52 -4.01
CA LEU A 162 3.39 20.48 -4.90
C LEU A 162 4.60 19.77 -4.30
N THR A 163 4.68 18.45 -4.48
CA THR A 163 5.85 17.64 -4.18
C THR A 163 6.11 16.70 -5.36
N LEU A 164 7.32 16.75 -5.91
CA LEU A 164 7.80 15.78 -6.87
C LEU A 164 8.55 14.69 -6.11
N ASN A 165 8.24 13.42 -6.39
CA ASN A 165 8.98 12.27 -5.94
C ASN A 165 9.52 11.54 -7.16
N ALA A 166 10.79 11.16 -7.11
CA ALA A 166 11.43 10.35 -8.13
C ALA A 166 12.23 9.24 -7.44
N ALA A 167 12.02 8.02 -7.87
CA ALA A 167 12.69 6.85 -7.36
C ALA A 167 13.24 6.02 -8.51
N PHE A 168 14.35 5.39 -8.29
CA PHE A 168 14.89 4.34 -9.14
C PHE A 168 15.27 3.13 -8.31
N ILE A 169 15.15 1.95 -8.94
CA ILE A 169 15.29 0.65 -8.32
C ILE A 169 16.21 -0.15 -9.23
N PRO A 170 17.46 -0.46 -8.79
CA PRO A 170 18.32 -1.40 -9.49
C PRO A 170 17.75 -2.81 -9.43
N ALA A 171 17.76 -3.54 -10.53
CA ALA A 171 17.35 -4.94 -10.59
C ALA A 171 18.34 -5.89 -9.92
N GLU A 172 19.60 -5.45 -9.73
CA GLU A 172 20.68 -6.24 -9.09
C GLU A 172 21.01 -7.57 -9.82
N GLY A 173 20.70 -7.65 -11.11
CA GLY A 173 20.96 -8.82 -11.95
C GLY A 173 19.77 -9.76 -12.10
N ASP A 174 18.58 -9.34 -11.67
CA ASP A 174 17.35 -10.04 -11.99
C ASP A 174 16.95 -9.75 -13.45
N ASP A 175 16.29 -10.69 -14.11
CA ASP A 175 15.72 -10.56 -15.46
C ASP A 175 14.29 -10.05 -15.27
N LEU A 176 14.05 -8.76 -15.50
CA LEU A 176 12.77 -8.10 -15.23
C LEU A 176 11.78 -8.25 -16.38
N ASP A 177 12.27 -8.31 -17.63
CA ASP A 177 11.44 -8.36 -18.83
C ASP A 177 11.30 -9.77 -19.42
N GLY A 178 12.03 -10.75 -18.88
CA GLY A 178 11.92 -12.15 -19.26
C GLY A 178 12.66 -12.51 -20.56
N ASP A 179 13.57 -11.64 -21.04
CA ASP A 179 14.35 -11.88 -22.27
C ASP A 179 15.52 -12.85 -22.06
N GLY A 180 15.82 -13.20 -20.82
CA GLY A 180 16.88 -14.11 -20.38
C GLY A 180 18.23 -13.42 -20.17
N GLU A 181 18.30 -12.11 -20.23
CA GLU A 181 19.46 -11.29 -19.88
C GLU A 181 19.21 -10.60 -18.51
N ALA A 182 20.26 -10.38 -17.77
CA ALA A 182 20.18 -9.78 -16.43
C ALA A 182 20.34 -8.27 -16.49
N GLU A 183 19.40 -7.51 -15.93
CA GLU A 183 19.52 -6.07 -15.80
C GLU A 183 20.53 -5.70 -14.71
N THR A 184 21.48 -4.85 -15.08
CA THR A 184 22.60 -4.44 -14.22
C THR A 184 22.74 -2.92 -14.10
N GLY A 185 21.72 -2.20 -14.52
CA GLY A 185 21.65 -0.75 -14.46
C GLY A 185 21.47 -0.21 -13.05
N LEU A 186 21.52 1.10 -12.90
CA LEU A 186 21.20 1.78 -11.65
C LEU A 186 19.70 2.12 -11.56
N ALA A 187 19.04 2.22 -12.69
CA ALA A 187 17.67 2.70 -12.82
C ALA A 187 16.92 1.79 -13.81
N ASP A 188 16.97 0.49 -13.55
CA ASP A 188 16.27 -0.52 -14.36
C ASP A 188 14.76 -0.31 -14.23
N THR A 189 14.29 0.00 -13.02
CA THR A 189 12.90 0.42 -12.75
C THR A 189 12.86 1.88 -12.28
N LEU A 190 11.91 2.65 -12.78
CA LEU A 190 11.65 4.03 -12.36
C LEU A 190 10.24 4.17 -11.77
N SER A 191 10.11 5.02 -10.75
CA SER A 191 8.81 5.44 -10.23
C SER A 191 8.83 6.94 -9.94
N ILE A 192 7.91 7.68 -10.57
CA ILE A 192 7.84 9.14 -10.44
C ILE A 192 6.41 9.54 -10.06
N SER A 193 6.25 10.49 -9.14
CA SER A 193 4.94 11.10 -8.89
C SER A 193 5.02 12.60 -8.62
N LEU A 194 4.03 13.33 -9.12
CA LEU A 194 3.74 14.71 -8.77
C LEU A 194 2.47 14.75 -7.92
N VAL A 195 2.62 15.20 -6.68
CA VAL A 195 1.51 15.24 -5.71
C VAL A 195 1.19 16.67 -5.32
N ALA A 196 -0.06 17.07 -5.48
CA ALA A 196 -0.62 18.35 -5.07
C ALA A 196 -1.51 18.18 -3.84
N LYS A 197 -1.22 18.90 -2.75
CA LYS A 197 -2.07 18.91 -1.55
C LYS A 197 -2.28 20.34 -1.08
N LYS A 198 -3.53 20.81 -1.08
CA LYS A 198 -3.89 22.15 -0.56
C LYS A 198 -5.30 22.14 -0.01
N ASP A 199 -5.44 22.53 1.25
CA ASP A 199 -6.71 22.61 1.96
C ASP A 199 -7.51 21.30 1.87
N MET A 200 -8.65 21.31 1.19
CA MET A 200 -9.51 20.16 0.98
C MET A 200 -9.16 19.34 -0.27
N PHE A 201 -8.20 19.79 -1.08
CA PHE A 201 -7.87 19.17 -2.37
C PHE A 201 -6.64 18.28 -2.27
N PHE A 202 -6.72 17.15 -2.95
CA PHE A 202 -5.63 16.24 -3.26
C PHE A 202 -5.64 15.97 -4.76
N GLY A 203 -4.48 15.96 -5.39
CA GLY A 203 -4.29 15.50 -6.75
C GLY A 203 -2.93 14.83 -6.89
N ALA A 204 -2.83 13.80 -7.70
CA ALA A 204 -1.58 13.16 -8.02
C ALA A 204 -1.57 12.64 -9.45
N LEU A 205 -0.39 12.67 -10.05
CA LEU A 205 -0.05 11.96 -11.28
C LEU A 205 1.20 11.15 -10.99
N SER A 206 1.26 9.92 -11.44
CA SER A 206 2.44 9.08 -11.30
C SER A 206 2.64 8.19 -12.50
N HIS A 207 3.89 7.74 -12.66
CA HIS A 207 4.29 6.81 -13.70
C HIS A 207 5.41 5.93 -13.16
N ASP A 208 5.25 4.61 -13.34
CA ASP A 208 6.27 3.60 -13.11
C ASP A 208 6.67 3.03 -14.47
N THR A 209 7.95 2.70 -14.66
CA THR A 209 8.44 1.95 -15.81
C THR A 209 9.16 0.70 -15.34
N ASP A 210 9.00 -0.39 -16.07
CA ASP A 210 9.64 -1.69 -15.82
C ASP A 210 9.46 -2.18 -14.39
N MET A 211 8.25 -2.00 -13.82
CA MET A 211 7.94 -2.44 -12.46
C MET A 211 7.57 -3.92 -12.47
N GLU A 212 8.31 -4.75 -11.73
CA GLU A 212 7.94 -6.15 -11.50
C GLU A 212 6.60 -6.22 -10.76
N ASP A 213 5.56 -6.59 -11.48
CA ASP A 213 4.19 -6.74 -11.00
C ASP A 213 3.41 -7.62 -11.98
N GLU A 214 2.17 -7.96 -11.68
CA GLU A 214 1.26 -8.68 -12.56
C GLU A 214 0.01 -7.85 -12.82
N LEU A 215 -0.55 -7.96 -14.02
CA LEU A 215 -1.85 -7.41 -14.33
C LEU A 215 -2.93 -8.20 -13.59
N VAL A 216 -3.88 -7.50 -12.99
CA VAL A 216 -4.95 -8.13 -12.20
C VAL A 216 -5.90 -8.92 -13.09
N SER A 217 -6.05 -8.48 -14.34
CA SER A 217 -6.89 -9.12 -15.35
C SER A 217 -6.21 -10.29 -16.08
N ASP A 218 -4.92 -10.57 -15.81
CA ASP A 218 -4.19 -11.66 -16.46
C ASP A 218 -4.09 -12.89 -15.54
N GLU A 219 -4.63 -14.02 -16.01
CA GLU A 219 -4.60 -15.31 -15.28
C GLU A 219 -3.31 -16.11 -15.48
N THR A 220 -2.33 -15.62 -16.27
CA THR A 220 -1.11 -16.40 -16.56
C THR A 220 -0.25 -16.66 -15.34
N GLY A 221 -0.36 -15.80 -14.32
CA GLY A 221 0.42 -15.89 -13.08
C GLY A 221 1.92 -15.63 -13.29
N VAL A 222 2.28 -15.06 -14.42
CA VAL A 222 3.61 -14.53 -14.71
C VAL A 222 3.61 -13.08 -14.24
N SER A 223 4.66 -12.65 -13.55
CA SER A 223 4.83 -11.25 -13.14
C SER A 223 5.82 -10.59 -14.09
N PRO A 224 5.39 -10.13 -15.28
CA PRO A 224 6.25 -9.41 -16.21
C PRO A 224 6.62 -8.02 -15.61
N ALA A 225 7.53 -7.33 -16.26
CA ALA A 225 7.68 -5.91 -16.03
C ALA A 225 6.51 -5.17 -16.67
N ILE A 226 5.92 -4.23 -15.93
CA ILE A 226 4.80 -3.41 -16.40
C ILE A 226 5.06 -1.92 -16.23
N ASP A 227 4.57 -1.15 -17.18
CA ASP A 227 4.50 0.31 -17.10
C ASP A 227 3.14 0.74 -16.53
N ILE A 228 3.15 1.64 -15.54
CA ILE A 228 1.92 2.09 -14.89
C ILE A 228 1.80 3.61 -14.97
N THR A 229 0.68 4.11 -15.46
CA THR A 229 0.32 5.54 -15.39
C THR A 229 -0.93 5.71 -14.53
N ARG A 230 -0.83 6.48 -13.44
CA ARG A 230 -1.94 6.69 -12.49
C ARG A 230 -2.24 8.18 -12.31
N ALA A 231 -3.52 8.52 -12.35
CA ALA A 231 -4.05 9.82 -12.00
C ALA A 231 -5.04 9.69 -10.83
N ALA A 232 -4.92 10.55 -9.82
CA ALA A 232 -5.75 10.47 -8.62
C ALA A 232 -6.20 11.86 -8.17
N VAL A 233 -7.47 12.00 -7.80
CA VAL A 233 -8.01 13.25 -7.25
C VAL A 233 -8.87 12.95 -6.01
N GLY A 234 -8.80 13.82 -5.02
CA GLY A 234 -9.56 13.70 -3.79
C GLY A 234 -10.08 15.04 -3.29
N LEU A 235 -11.26 15.03 -2.72
CA LEU A 235 -11.91 16.18 -2.12
C LEU A 235 -12.36 15.85 -0.70
N LYS A 236 -12.17 16.79 0.22
CA LYS A 236 -12.62 16.64 1.61
C LYS A 236 -13.34 17.88 2.13
N PRO A 237 -14.53 18.21 1.61
CA PRO A 237 -15.35 19.29 2.14
C PRO A 237 -16.02 18.87 3.47
N GLY A 238 -15.51 19.40 4.58
CA GLY A 238 -16.06 19.10 5.92
C GLY A 238 -15.98 17.62 6.31
N ASN A 239 -17.14 16.99 6.45
CA ASN A 239 -17.27 15.60 6.88
C ASN A 239 -17.30 14.59 5.71
N LEU A 240 -17.39 15.06 4.47
CA LEU A 240 -17.41 14.26 3.26
C LEU A 240 -15.98 14.06 2.75
N GLU A 241 -15.62 12.85 2.36
CA GLU A 241 -14.39 12.49 1.66
C GLU A 241 -14.80 11.85 0.33
N LEU A 242 -14.28 12.34 -0.78
CA LEU A 242 -14.50 11.82 -2.13
C LEU A 242 -13.16 11.53 -2.79
N GLY A 243 -13.10 10.46 -3.56
CA GLY A 243 -11.92 10.05 -4.29
C GLY A 243 -12.26 9.50 -5.67
N LEU A 244 -11.40 9.76 -6.63
CA LEU A 244 -11.41 9.16 -7.97
C LEU A 244 -9.97 8.87 -8.36
N LEU A 245 -9.73 7.68 -8.88
CA LEU A 245 -8.45 7.22 -9.42
C LEU A 245 -8.71 6.59 -10.79
N TYR A 246 -7.83 6.85 -11.72
CA TYR A 246 -7.74 6.20 -13.02
C TYR A 246 -6.30 5.72 -13.21
N GLN A 247 -6.14 4.51 -13.75
CA GLN A 247 -4.87 3.89 -14.02
C GLN A 247 -4.90 3.20 -15.36
N MET A 248 -3.78 3.26 -16.06
CA MET A 248 -3.42 2.43 -17.19
C MET A 248 -2.19 1.65 -16.80
N ALA A 249 -2.16 0.36 -17.08
CA ALA A 249 -1.01 -0.49 -16.94
C ALA A 249 -0.81 -1.31 -18.21
N GLU A 250 0.43 -1.49 -18.64
CA GLU A 250 0.80 -2.22 -19.84
C GLU A 250 2.05 -3.06 -19.60
N GLU A 251 2.11 -4.25 -20.15
CA GLU A 251 3.31 -5.07 -20.13
C GLU A 251 4.43 -4.42 -20.94
N THR A 252 5.64 -4.37 -20.40
CA THR A 252 6.80 -3.82 -21.10
C THR A 252 7.19 -4.70 -22.29
N GLU A 253 7.14 -6.03 -22.13
CA GLU A 253 7.42 -7.04 -23.15
C GLU A 253 6.19 -7.95 -23.32
N GLY A 254 5.15 -7.47 -24.00
CA GLY A 254 3.92 -8.22 -24.22
C GLY A 254 2.84 -7.37 -24.86
N ASP A 255 1.66 -7.93 -24.94
CA ASP A 255 0.47 -7.25 -25.48
C ASP A 255 -0.59 -7.00 -24.39
N GLY A 256 -0.28 -7.29 -23.11
CA GLY A 256 -1.20 -7.12 -21.99
C GLY A 256 -1.36 -5.64 -21.61
N GLU A 257 -2.59 -5.14 -21.68
CA GLU A 257 -2.96 -3.79 -21.26
C GLU A 257 -4.15 -3.86 -20.29
N GLU A 258 -4.20 -2.93 -19.36
CA GLU A 258 -5.22 -2.87 -18.31
C GLU A 258 -5.60 -1.43 -17.99
N ASP A 259 -6.89 -1.13 -18.09
CA ASP A 259 -7.48 0.14 -17.66
C ASP A 259 -8.29 -0.03 -16.39
N SER A 260 -8.01 0.80 -15.38
CA SER A 260 -8.69 0.72 -14.11
C SER A 260 -9.27 2.04 -13.63
N VAL A 261 -10.43 1.98 -12.98
CA VAL A 261 -11.05 3.14 -12.33
C VAL A 261 -11.50 2.79 -10.93
N VAL A 262 -11.22 3.67 -9.96
CA VAL A 262 -11.74 3.56 -8.59
C VAL A 262 -12.41 4.85 -8.18
N ALA A 263 -13.66 4.76 -7.73
CA ALA A 263 -14.41 5.84 -7.12
C ALA A 263 -14.74 5.51 -5.66
N SER A 264 -14.53 6.47 -4.75
CA SER A 264 -14.81 6.26 -3.34
C SER A 264 -15.47 7.45 -2.68
N ALA A 265 -16.26 7.17 -1.66
CA ALA A 265 -16.89 8.17 -0.83
C ALA A 265 -16.89 7.72 0.64
N ALA A 266 -16.68 8.68 1.55
CA ALA A 266 -16.92 8.43 2.96
C ALA A 266 -17.55 9.65 3.63
N PHE A 267 -18.45 9.40 4.57
CA PHE A 267 -19.15 10.45 5.30
C PHE A 267 -19.07 10.22 6.81
N LYS A 268 -18.64 11.24 7.55
CA LYS A 268 -18.51 11.19 9.02
C LYS A 268 -19.71 11.82 9.72
N ILE A 269 -20.31 11.04 10.61
CA ILE A 269 -21.40 11.48 11.52
C ILE A 269 -20.92 11.15 12.93
N ASP A 270 -20.51 12.13 13.69
CA ASP A 270 -19.97 11.97 15.04
C ASP A 270 -18.85 10.94 15.12
N ARG A 271 -19.14 9.76 15.66
CA ARG A 271 -18.21 8.63 15.81
C ARG A 271 -18.29 7.60 14.68
N VAL A 272 -19.27 7.72 13.81
CA VAL A 272 -19.50 6.80 12.69
C VAL A 272 -18.86 7.38 11.43
N LYS A 273 -18.15 6.55 10.65
CA LYS A 273 -17.72 6.85 9.28
C LYS A 273 -18.34 5.81 8.35
N LEU A 274 -19.29 6.22 7.54
CA LEU A 274 -19.82 5.39 6.45
C LEU A 274 -18.86 5.46 5.27
N LYS A 275 -18.68 4.33 4.57
CA LYS A 275 -17.74 4.19 3.44
C LYS A 275 -18.39 3.44 2.31
N ALA A 276 -18.09 3.87 1.08
CA ALA A 276 -18.42 3.18 -0.15
C ALA A 276 -17.26 3.29 -1.14
N GLN A 277 -17.00 2.24 -1.89
CA GLN A 277 -15.98 2.18 -2.93
C GLN A 277 -16.49 1.30 -4.05
N TYR A 278 -16.24 1.74 -5.27
CA TYR A 278 -16.43 1.00 -6.51
C TYR A 278 -15.12 1.02 -7.26
N GLY A 279 -14.72 -0.10 -7.77
CA GLY A 279 -13.58 -0.22 -8.65
C GLY A 279 -13.89 -1.16 -9.80
N MET A 280 -13.25 -0.93 -10.93
CA MET A 280 -13.35 -1.74 -12.13
C MET A 280 -12.01 -1.72 -12.83
N THR A 281 -11.59 -2.86 -13.33
CA THR A 281 -10.41 -3.06 -14.15
C THR A 281 -10.81 -3.87 -15.37
N GLU A 282 -10.38 -3.45 -16.53
CA GLU A 282 -10.65 -4.08 -17.83
C GLU A 282 -9.32 -4.39 -18.50
N GLY A 283 -9.11 -5.63 -18.92
CA GLY A 283 -7.91 -6.09 -19.63
C GLY A 283 -8.20 -6.33 -21.10
N ASP A 284 -7.34 -5.81 -21.98
CA ASP A 284 -7.55 -5.85 -23.43
C ASP A 284 -7.30 -7.24 -24.04
N VAL A 285 -6.32 -7.99 -23.53
CA VAL A 285 -5.94 -9.30 -24.08
C VAL A 285 -6.79 -10.43 -23.55
N SER A 286 -7.06 -10.42 -22.24
CA SER A 286 -7.92 -11.40 -21.59
C SER A 286 -9.40 -11.17 -21.86
N GLU A 287 -9.78 -9.95 -22.24
CA GLU A 287 -11.17 -9.44 -22.25
C GLU A 287 -11.83 -9.57 -20.84
N GLU A 288 -11.03 -9.75 -19.79
CA GLU A 288 -11.51 -9.87 -18.40
C GLU A 288 -11.89 -8.52 -17.83
N GLU A 289 -13.12 -8.40 -17.33
CA GLU A 289 -13.53 -7.27 -16.49
C GLU A 289 -13.60 -7.73 -15.04
N VAL A 290 -12.86 -7.06 -14.16
CA VAL A 290 -12.89 -7.28 -12.72
C VAL A 290 -13.58 -6.11 -12.05
N THR A 291 -14.73 -6.36 -11.40
CA THR A 291 -15.47 -5.33 -10.65
C THR A 291 -15.41 -5.56 -9.16
N GLN A 292 -15.25 -4.49 -8.37
CA GLN A 292 -15.32 -4.52 -6.92
C GLN A 292 -16.29 -3.47 -6.37
N VAL A 293 -17.23 -3.90 -5.55
CA VAL A 293 -18.13 -3.02 -4.80
C VAL A 293 -17.95 -3.25 -3.31
N SER A 294 -17.62 -2.20 -2.56
CA SER A 294 -17.41 -2.29 -1.12
C SER A 294 -18.24 -1.25 -0.37
N LEU A 295 -18.93 -1.69 0.67
CA LEU A 295 -19.70 -0.84 1.60
C LEU A 295 -19.25 -1.13 3.03
N GLY A 296 -19.18 -0.10 3.89
CA GLY A 296 -18.77 -0.33 5.25
C GLY A 296 -19.03 0.83 6.20
N ALA A 297 -18.84 0.55 7.47
CA ALA A 297 -18.96 1.53 8.54
C ALA A 297 -17.88 1.30 9.60
N ASP A 298 -17.20 2.37 9.98
CA ASP A 298 -16.29 2.38 11.12
C ASP A 298 -16.98 3.09 12.30
N TYR A 299 -16.88 2.54 13.51
CA TYR A 299 -17.29 3.20 14.74
C TYR A 299 -16.09 3.48 15.62
N LYS A 300 -15.82 4.77 15.87
CA LYS A 300 -14.68 5.22 16.67
C LYS A 300 -14.94 5.01 18.16
N LEU A 301 -14.21 4.10 18.78
CA LEU A 301 -14.24 3.85 20.22
C LEU A 301 -13.43 4.89 20.99
N ALA A 302 -12.21 5.18 20.50
CA ALA A 302 -11.27 6.14 21.08
C ALA A 302 -10.44 6.82 19.98
N LYS A 303 -9.50 7.71 20.35
CA LYS A 303 -8.62 8.39 19.39
C LYS A 303 -7.84 7.39 18.52
N ALA A 304 -7.42 6.27 19.11
CA ALA A 304 -6.57 5.26 18.50
C ALA A 304 -7.29 3.92 18.21
N SER A 305 -8.60 3.82 18.49
CA SER A 305 -9.33 2.55 18.39
C SER A 305 -10.65 2.71 17.65
N LYS A 306 -10.95 1.77 16.78
CA LYS A 306 -12.24 1.64 16.09
C LYS A 306 -12.65 0.17 15.99
N VAL A 307 -13.95 -0.06 15.87
CA VAL A 307 -14.51 -1.30 15.31
C VAL A 307 -15.12 -0.97 13.96
N TYR A 308 -15.21 -1.96 13.10
CA TYR A 308 -15.75 -1.77 11.76
C TYR A 308 -16.53 -3.00 11.30
N ALA A 309 -17.42 -2.77 10.32
CA ALA A 309 -18.08 -3.82 9.56
C ALA A 309 -18.08 -3.42 8.09
N TYR A 310 -18.01 -4.40 7.20
CA TYR A 310 -18.01 -4.17 5.76
C TYR A 310 -18.52 -5.38 5.00
N GLY A 311 -18.96 -5.13 3.76
CA GLY A 311 -19.19 -6.14 2.75
C GLY A 311 -18.52 -5.71 1.46
N THR A 312 -17.91 -6.66 0.77
CA THR A 312 -17.30 -6.51 -0.54
C THR A 312 -17.77 -7.61 -1.45
N GLN A 313 -18.06 -7.28 -2.70
CA GLN A 313 -18.30 -8.20 -3.79
C GLN A 313 -17.26 -7.94 -4.87
N LEU A 314 -16.59 -9.00 -5.31
CA LEU A 314 -15.70 -9.05 -6.46
C LEU A 314 -16.36 -9.94 -7.52
N GLU A 315 -16.36 -9.49 -8.76
CA GLU A 315 -16.85 -10.23 -9.93
C GLU A 315 -15.76 -10.27 -11.00
N PHE A 316 -15.55 -11.44 -11.59
CA PHE A 316 -14.66 -11.70 -12.73
C PHE A 316 -15.53 -12.19 -13.88
N ASP A 317 -15.69 -11.36 -14.93
CA ASP A 317 -16.75 -11.56 -15.95
C ASP A 317 -16.44 -12.76 -16.86
N VAL A 318 -15.21 -12.88 -17.38
CA VAL A 318 -14.83 -13.98 -18.28
C VAL A 318 -14.70 -15.30 -17.53
N ALA A 319 -14.16 -15.27 -16.32
CA ALA A 319 -14.07 -16.44 -15.46
C ALA A 319 -15.46 -16.89 -14.90
N ASP A 320 -16.50 -16.02 -14.99
CA ASP A 320 -17.84 -16.23 -14.42
C ASP A 320 -17.76 -16.63 -12.92
N THR A 321 -16.89 -15.92 -12.19
CA THR A 321 -16.63 -16.17 -10.77
C THR A 321 -16.97 -14.93 -9.92
N GLU A 322 -17.47 -15.17 -8.70
CA GLU A 322 -17.83 -14.13 -7.74
C GLU A 322 -17.26 -14.46 -6.37
N GLU A 323 -16.70 -13.46 -5.71
CA GLU A 323 -16.34 -13.54 -4.30
C GLU A 323 -17.10 -12.50 -3.48
N THR A 324 -17.83 -12.94 -2.48
CA THR A 324 -18.54 -12.06 -1.53
C THR A 324 -17.94 -12.20 -0.13
N ILE A 325 -17.48 -11.09 0.45
CA ILE A 325 -16.84 -11.04 1.77
C ILE A 325 -17.69 -10.18 2.71
N PHE A 326 -18.05 -10.73 3.88
CA PHE A 326 -18.59 -9.96 5.00
C PHE A 326 -17.62 -10.01 6.18
N GLY A 327 -17.17 -8.84 6.64
CA GLY A 327 -16.20 -8.74 7.71
C GLY A 327 -16.65 -7.83 8.85
N ILE A 328 -16.33 -8.24 10.08
CA ILE A 328 -16.36 -7.40 11.27
C ILE A 328 -15.01 -7.39 11.91
N GLY A 329 -14.52 -6.22 12.33
CA GLY A 329 -13.16 -6.15 12.84
C GLY A 329 -12.90 -5.02 13.83
N MET A 330 -11.66 -5.00 14.30
CA MET A 330 -11.17 -4.01 15.24
C MET A 330 -9.76 -3.55 14.83
N GLU A 331 -9.55 -2.26 14.88
CA GLU A 331 -8.22 -1.65 14.74
C GLU A 331 -7.87 -0.87 16.00
N HIS A 332 -6.66 -1.10 16.52
CA HIS A 332 -6.05 -0.31 17.59
C HIS A 332 -4.64 0.11 17.20
N LYS A 333 -4.35 1.41 17.30
CA LYS A 333 -3.02 2.01 17.07
C LYS A 333 -2.38 2.42 18.38
N PHE A 334 -1.08 2.29 18.50
CA PHE A 334 -0.31 2.68 19.69
C PHE A 334 1.03 3.31 19.31
#